data_f210a3f0c0f071eb27aafa4bbeb0bf68
#
_entry.id   f210a3f0c0f071eb27aafa4bbeb0bf68
#
_cell.length_a   1.000
_cell.length_b   1.000
_cell.length_c   1.000
_cell.angle_alpha   90.00
_cell.angle_beta   90.00
_cell.angle_gamma   90.00
#
_symmetry.space_group_name_H-M   'P 1'
#
loop_
_entity.id
_entity.type
_entity.pdbx_description
1 polymer ?
#
loop_
_entity_poly.entity_id
_entity_poly.type
_entity_poly.pdbx_seq_one_letter_code
_entity_poly.pdbx_strand_id
1 'polypeptide(L)'
;MGYTPAPLSFVCRTCGMFRDYENLSALDKDLPNLTPEHCPDPKQHGRGNCDWEQLDVVFVHWSGNWEAPFAGQWHWSDVESKVVRRRDTCICSSKSFRLNRRSAAIGDWFYECAVCDKPLSSKWLQNDPETLRMLGPANGPDRLTDVRMQVTPYRASSAYYVKADLFIDFKDSPQQLLLRLRPGREDELKDFVATAYGFATQPITDQDVDSACAGKSECNAEYAQYTNAAASIKTATDAMPTAAEPMLTILKQLLDHAHQSRRSALDSLRSRSILVPKFSLPARVTTNLVQRQNLFASKFDPFRLAIEHATLKQTRIDVETKVNGKRKYVSFVRLDEDLAPDEKSESAALQADTQLQLDRLGIEDMGLVREFDLCRFSFGYSRMESTPVLLGKRGMDMPVRLNLFPPVRHNERMRYPIYVVQQSNEAIYVRLKESVVLEWLNSLNCPDMFALATGERAGAGILASAQPMGPFLDGLPRSDRPPVYFYLYTLLHSYSHLLMKHIAEYSGLDLASLGEYIFPTDLAFVVYRNGTTMDLGNLTALWRNSGAAMLKSVLGPKATQCGTGSLCANRGGACPDCIMIPETSCIASNKLLSRSVLRSVGGRPRFDTRSDSIRGYLDFVKPVPSPNG
;
A
#
# COMPACT_ATOMS: atom_id res chain seq x y z
N MET A 1 -8.91 -30.47 -8.49
CA MET A 1 -9.06 -29.23 -9.26
C MET A 1 -8.89 -29.58 -10.72
N GLY A 2 -9.80 -29.18 -11.60
CA GLY A 2 -9.63 -29.31 -13.04
C GLY A 2 -8.99 -28.06 -13.62
N TYR A 3 -8.08 -28.23 -14.57
CA TYR A 3 -7.46 -27.13 -15.31
C TYR A 3 -8.00 -27.14 -16.73
N THR A 4 -8.30 -25.98 -17.25
CA THR A 4 -8.64 -25.81 -18.66
C THR A 4 -7.38 -25.35 -19.40
N PRO A 5 -6.92 -26.07 -20.45
CA PRO A 5 -5.77 -25.63 -21.21
C PRO A 5 -6.05 -24.30 -21.90
N ALA A 6 -5.08 -23.39 -21.85
CA ALA A 6 -5.12 -22.09 -22.51
C ALA A 6 -3.68 -21.59 -22.75
N PRO A 7 -3.40 -20.97 -23.90
CA PRO A 7 -4.26 -20.80 -25.06
C PRO A 7 -4.46 -22.09 -25.87
N LEU A 8 -5.54 -22.18 -26.64
CA LEU A 8 -5.84 -23.35 -27.48
C LEU A 8 -5.17 -23.23 -28.88
N SER A 9 -3.90 -22.90 -28.88
CA SER A 9 -3.08 -22.75 -30.09
C SER A 9 -1.84 -23.63 -29.98
N PHE A 10 -1.57 -24.40 -31.02
CA PHE A 10 -0.51 -25.40 -31.03
C PHE A 10 0.38 -25.22 -32.26
N VAL A 11 1.64 -25.55 -32.10
CA VAL A 11 2.64 -25.49 -33.17
C VAL A 11 3.50 -26.73 -33.15
N CYS A 12 3.80 -27.27 -34.32
CA CYS A 12 4.78 -28.35 -34.43
C CYS A 12 6.18 -27.76 -34.36
N ARG A 13 7.03 -28.22 -33.43
CA ARG A 13 8.41 -27.77 -33.27
C ARG A 13 9.27 -28.06 -34.50
N THR A 14 8.97 -29.12 -35.21
CA THR A 14 9.77 -29.58 -36.35
C THR A 14 9.46 -28.82 -37.64
N CYS A 15 8.16 -28.70 -38.00
CA CYS A 15 7.78 -28.11 -39.29
C CYS A 15 7.09 -26.75 -39.19
N GLY A 16 6.81 -26.27 -37.96
CA GLY A 16 6.14 -25.01 -37.73
C GLY A 16 4.63 -25.01 -38.03
N MET A 17 4.05 -26.16 -38.42
CA MET A 17 2.60 -26.24 -38.65
C MET A 17 1.84 -25.69 -37.44
N PHE A 18 0.85 -24.86 -37.73
CA PHE A 18 0.05 -24.16 -36.73
C PHE A 18 -1.39 -24.63 -36.73
N ARG A 19 -1.96 -24.84 -35.54
CA ARG A 19 -3.38 -25.16 -35.31
C ARG A 19 -3.94 -24.33 -34.18
N ASP A 20 -5.14 -23.84 -34.36
CA ASP A 20 -5.90 -23.12 -33.33
C ASP A 20 -7.32 -23.66 -33.21
N TYR A 21 -7.82 -23.71 -31.98
CA TYR A 21 -9.16 -24.21 -31.67
C TYR A 21 -9.98 -23.15 -30.95
N GLU A 22 -11.24 -23.01 -31.31
CA GLU A 22 -12.14 -22.01 -30.74
C GLU A 22 -12.60 -22.38 -29.33
N ASN A 23 -12.67 -23.67 -29.06
CA ASN A 23 -13.11 -24.20 -27.78
C ASN A 23 -12.57 -25.60 -27.53
N LEU A 24 -12.73 -26.09 -26.30
CA LEU A 24 -12.26 -27.42 -25.90
C LEU A 24 -12.89 -28.55 -26.71
N SER A 25 -14.17 -28.45 -27.07
CA SER A 25 -14.84 -29.49 -27.85
C SER A 25 -14.24 -29.63 -29.26
N ALA A 26 -13.78 -28.53 -29.85
CA ALA A 26 -13.06 -28.58 -31.13
C ALA A 26 -11.67 -29.20 -30.98
N LEU A 27 -10.97 -28.90 -29.88
CA LEU A 27 -9.69 -29.53 -29.55
C LEU A 27 -9.86 -31.03 -29.30
N ASP A 28 -10.83 -31.43 -28.50
CA ASP A 28 -11.06 -32.86 -28.15
C ASP A 28 -11.33 -33.70 -29.39
N LYS A 29 -12.06 -33.17 -30.35
CA LYS A 29 -12.34 -33.85 -31.62
C LYS A 29 -11.08 -34.04 -32.49
N ASP A 30 -10.16 -33.10 -32.42
CA ASP A 30 -8.93 -33.10 -33.23
C ASP A 30 -7.69 -33.62 -32.46
N LEU A 31 -7.85 -33.93 -31.16
CA LEU A 31 -6.77 -34.41 -30.32
C LEU A 31 -6.01 -35.62 -30.89
N PRO A 32 -6.67 -36.62 -31.53
CA PRO A 32 -5.99 -37.72 -32.17
C PRO A 32 -5.05 -37.26 -33.32
N ASN A 33 -5.32 -36.12 -33.93
CA ASN A 33 -4.53 -35.57 -35.03
C ASN A 33 -3.35 -34.68 -34.57
N LEU A 34 -3.26 -34.40 -33.26
CA LEU A 34 -2.12 -33.75 -32.62
C LEU A 34 -1.05 -34.75 -32.17
N THR A 35 -1.06 -35.95 -32.70
CA THR A 35 -0.04 -36.98 -32.47
C THR A 35 1.12 -36.86 -33.47
N PRO A 36 2.30 -37.36 -33.12
CA PRO A 36 3.45 -37.33 -34.00
C PRO A 36 3.22 -37.93 -35.41
N GLU A 37 2.30 -38.87 -35.51
CA GLU A 37 2.00 -39.64 -36.73
C GLU A 37 1.12 -38.89 -37.75
N HIS A 38 0.49 -37.77 -37.31
CA HIS A 38 -0.52 -37.07 -38.11
C HIS A 38 -0.10 -35.65 -38.53
N CYS A 39 1.20 -35.42 -38.82
CA CYS A 39 1.60 -34.13 -39.36
C CYS A 39 1.03 -33.96 -40.78
N PRO A 40 0.33 -32.82 -41.05
CA PRO A 40 -0.21 -32.57 -42.39
C PRO A 40 0.87 -32.25 -43.42
N ASP A 41 2.14 -32.11 -43.03
CA ASP A 41 3.27 -31.93 -43.96
C ASP A 41 4.42 -32.93 -43.69
N PRO A 42 4.25 -34.21 -44.07
CA PRO A 42 5.26 -35.23 -43.84
C PRO A 42 6.58 -34.97 -44.59
N LYS A 43 6.56 -34.17 -45.65
CA LYS A 43 7.76 -33.88 -46.46
C LYS A 43 8.79 -33.04 -45.70
N GLN A 44 8.35 -32.21 -44.77
CA GLN A 44 9.24 -31.35 -43.98
C GLN A 44 9.84 -32.04 -42.74
N HIS A 45 9.28 -33.18 -42.35
CA HIS A 45 9.81 -33.95 -41.22
C HIS A 45 10.93 -34.90 -41.56
N GLY A 46 11.19 -35.19 -42.85
CA GLY A 46 12.10 -36.24 -43.22
C GLY A 46 11.70 -37.57 -42.61
N ARG A 47 12.56 -38.15 -41.74
CA ARG A 47 12.25 -39.36 -40.94
C ARG A 47 11.81 -39.05 -39.52
N GLY A 48 11.61 -37.75 -39.17
CA GLY A 48 11.26 -37.33 -37.84
C GLY A 48 9.75 -37.27 -37.61
N ASN A 49 9.33 -37.47 -36.35
CA ASN A 49 7.95 -37.35 -35.93
C ASN A 49 7.56 -35.90 -35.69
N CYS A 50 6.28 -35.60 -35.78
CA CYS A 50 5.72 -34.31 -35.30
C CYS A 50 5.87 -34.19 -33.80
N ASP A 51 6.31 -33.02 -33.36
CA ASP A 51 6.38 -32.66 -31.95
C ASP A 51 5.50 -31.42 -31.72
N TRP A 52 4.26 -31.65 -31.32
CA TRP A 52 3.30 -30.60 -31.07
C TRP A 52 3.50 -30.00 -29.68
N GLU A 53 3.63 -28.69 -29.62
CA GLU A 53 3.64 -27.93 -28.37
C GLU A 53 2.49 -26.93 -28.31
N GLN A 54 1.96 -26.71 -27.13
CA GLN A 54 1.05 -25.61 -26.89
C GLN A 54 1.84 -24.29 -26.95
N LEU A 55 1.34 -23.34 -27.71
CA LEU A 55 2.00 -22.05 -27.88
C LEU A 55 1.77 -21.19 -26.64
N ASP A 56 2.84 -20.89 -25.90
CA ASP A 56 2.80 -20.08 -24.67
C ASP A 56 2.85 -18.57 -24.98
N VAL A 57 1.99 -18.11 -25.89
CA VAL A 57 1.87 -16.71 -26.32
C VAL A 57 0.41 -16.35 -26.47
N VAL A 58 0.04 -15.14 -26.06
CA VAL A 58 -1.30 -14.58 -26.20
C VAL A 58 -1.24 -13.14 -26.66
N PHE A 59 -2.34 -12.67 -27.22
CA PHE A 59 -2.59 -11.26 -27.47
C PHE A 59 -3.41 -10.71 -26.29
N VAL A 60 -2.96 -9.61 -25.68
CA VAL A 60 -3.63 -8.96 -24.56
C VAL A 60 -3.97 -7.52 -24.90
N HIS A 61 -5.04 -7.03 -24.33
CA HIS A 61 -5.53 -5.67 -24.55
C HIS A 61 -5.76 -4.94 -23.23
N TRP A 62 -5.58 -3.64 -23.24
CA TRP A 62 -5.82 -2.80 -22.07
C TRP A 62 -7.27 -2.90 -21.55
N SER A 63 -8.23 -3.23 -22.40
CA SER A 63 -9.63 -3.51 -22.01
C SER A 63 -9.77 -4.70 -21.05
N GLY A 64 -8.71 -5.47 -20.87
CA GLY A 64 -8.69 -6.66 -20.05
C GLY A 64 -8.94 -7.96 -20.82
N ASN A 65 -9.24 -7.88 -22.11
CA ASN A 65 -9.41 -9.06 -22.96
C ASN A 65 -8.06 -9.68 -23.33
N TRP A 66 -8.11 -10.94 -23.65
CA TRP A 66 -7.02 -11.67 -24.27
C TRP A 66 -7.55 -12.59 -25.36
N GLU A 67 -6.73 -12.84 -26.35
CA GLU A 67 -7.04 -13.76 -27.45
C GLU A 67 -5.90 -14.74 -27.66
N ALA A 68 -6.26 -15.99 -27.91
CA ALA A 68 -5.32 -16.97 -28.40
C ALA A 68 -4.91 -16.63 -29.83
N PRO A 69 -3.64 -16.86 -30.23
CA PRO A 69 -3.23 -16.70 -31.61
C PRO A 69 -4.07 -17.56 -32.54
N PHE A 70 -4.51 -16.98 -33.63
CA PHE A 70 -5.15 -17.69 -34.74
C PHE A 70 -4.77 -17.05 -36.09
N ALA A 71 -4.79 -17.82 -37.16
CA ALA A 71 -4.50 -17.31 -38.49
C ALA A 71 -5.71 -16.51 -39.01
N GLY A 72 -5.68 -15.22 -38.77
CA GLY A 72 -6.76 -14.29 -39.09
C GLY A 72 -6.82 -13.11 -38.11
N GLN A 73 -7.91 -12.35 -38.19
CA GLN A 73 -8.12 -11.17 -37.32
C GLN A 73 -9.60 -10.97 -36.98
N TRP A 74 -9.86 -10.34 -35.85
CA TRP A 74 -11.16 -9.73 -35.58
C TRP A 74 -11.29 -8.43 -36.37
N HIS A 75 -12.44 -8.22 -37.04
CA HIS A 75 -12.75 -7.01 -37.78
C HIS A 75 -14.24 -6.66 -37.70
N TRP A 76 -14.55 -5.41 -37.96
CA TRP A 76 -15.95 -4.99 -38.13
C TRP A 76 -16.42 -5.37 -39.55
N SER A 77 -17.54 -6.05 -39.65
CA SER A 77 -18.20 -6.36 -40.91
C SER A 77 -19.35 -5.40 -41.15
N ASP A 78 -19.23 -4.55 -42.16
CA ASP A 78 -20.30 -3.63 -42.54
C ASP A 78 -21.54 -4.39 -43.07
N VAL A 79 -21.31 -5.53 -43.70
CA VAL A 79 -22.40 -6.38 -44.23
C VAL A 79 -23.22 -6.99 -43.12
N GLU A 80 -22.59 -7.48 -42.08
CA GLU A 80 -23.26 -8.11 -40.95
C GLU A 80 -23.56 -7.14 -39.79
N SER A 81 -23.08 -5.92 -39.87
CA SER A 81 -23.16 -4.88 -38.82
C SER A 81 -22.71 -5.39 -37.45
N LYS A 82 -21.67 -6.23 -37.43
CA LYS A 82 -21.11 -6.82 -36.21
C LYS A 82 -19.61 -7.11 -36.34
N VAL A 83 -18.97 -7.37 -35.19
CA VAL A 83 -17.59 -7.86 -35.14
C VAL A 83 -17.56 -9.35 -35.48
N VAL A 84 -16.75 -9.72 -36.44
CA VAL A 84 -16.61 -11.11 -36.92
C VAL A 84 -15.16 -11.58 -36.83
N ARG A 85 -14.98 -12.86 -36.54
CA ARG A 85 -13.69 -13.53 -36.55
C ARG A 85 -13.39 -14.01 -38.00
N ARG A 86 -12.56 -13.29 -38.72
CA ARG A 86 -12.18 -13.64 -40.09
C ARG A 86 -10.90 -14.45 -40.08
N ARG A 87 -10.99 -15.69 -40.54
CA ARG A 87 -9.82 -16.52 -40.80
C ARG A 87 -9.22 -16.16 -42.18
N ASP A 88 -7.90 -16.15 -42.20
CA ASP A 88 -7.18 -15.90 -43.45
C ASP A 88 -7.27 -17.09 -44.40
N THR A 89 -7.19 -16.77 -45.69
CA THR A 89 -7.04 -17.75 -46.76
C THR A 89 -5.89 -17.30 -47.64
N CYS A 90 -4.99 -18.18 -47.95
CA CYS A 90 -3.88 -17.89 -48.86
C CYS A 90 -4.38 -17.64 -50.29
N ILE A 91 -3.60 -16.90 -51.08
CA ILE A 91 -3.87 -16.70 -52.51
C ILE A 91 -3.97 -18.02 -53.31
N CYS A 92 -3.41 -19.12 -52.81
CA CYS A 92 -3.55 -20.46 -53.37
C CYS A 92 -4.80 -21.20 -52.82
N SER A 93 -5.72 -20.50 -52.12
CA SER A 93 -6.91 -21.04 -51.49
C SER A 93 -6.67 -21.98 -50.30
N SER A 94 -5.44 -22.17 -49.88
CA SER A 94 -5.11 -22.96 -48.68
C SER A 94 -5.50 -22.21 -47.38
N LYS A 95 -5.96 -22.98 -46.38
CA LYS A 95 -6.23 -22.55 -45.03
C LYS A 95 -5.28 -23.17 -43.99
N SER A 96 -4.22 -23.85 -44.47
CA SER A 96 -3.20 -24.45 -43.63
C SER A 96 -1.97 -23.55 -43.57
N PHE A 97 -1.49 -23.27 -42.38
CA PHE A 97 -0.40 -22.31 -42.16
C PHE A 97 0.67 -22.88 -41.25
N ARG A 98 1.89 -22.39 -41.44
CA ARG A 98 3.02 -22.55 -40.55
C ARG A 98 3.25 -21.23 -39.80
N LEU A 99 3.67 -21.29 -38.56
CA LEU A 99 4.13 -20.13 -37.79
C LEU A 99 5.64 -20.01 -37.87
N ASN A 100 6.12 -18.98 -38.53
CA ASN A 100 7.54 -18.65 -38.59
C ASN A 100 7.96 -17.93 -37.32
N ARG A 101 8.86 -18.57 -36.54
CA ARG A 101 9.34 -18.10 -35.21
C ARG A 101 10.86 -17.86 -35.24
N ARG A 102 11.45 -17.57 -36.36
CA ARG A 102 12.91 -17.38 -36.49
C ARG A 102 13.41 -16.12 -35.82
N SER A 103 12.57 -15.09 -35.66
CA SER A 103 12.92 -13.88 -34.91
C SER A 103 12.86 -14.16 -33.42
N ALA A 104 13.83 -13.60 -32.66
CA ALA A 104 13.81 -13.59 -31.21
C ALA A 104 12.69 -12.67 -30.64
N ALA A 105 12.26 -11.66 -31.41
CA ALA A 105 11.15 -10.79 -31.03
C ALA A 105 9.82 -11.44 -31.45
N ILE A 106 8.98 -11.73 -30.48
CA ILE A 106 7.66 -12.38 -30.71
C ILE A 106 6.78 -11.53 -31.64
N GLY A 107 6.91 -10.21 -31.61
CA GLY A 107 6.16 -9.28 -32.45
C GLY A 107 6.48 -9.41 -33.96
N ASP A 108 7.61 -10.01 -34.31
CA ASP A 108 8.06 -10.20 -35.72
C ASP A 108 7.67 -11.56 -36.27
N TRP A 109 7.00 -12.40 -35.51
CA TRP A 109 6.51 -13.68 -36.00
C TRP A 109 5.44 -13.48 -37.07
N PHE A 110 5.29 -14.44 -37.97
CA PHE A 110 4.31 -14.35 -39.04
C PHE A 110 3.87 -15.74 -39.53
N TYR A 111 2.72 -15.77 -40.18
CA TYR A 111 2.20 -16.99 -40.77
C TYR A 111 2.67 -17.14 -42.23
N GLU A 112 3.07 -18.35 -42.60
CA GLU A 112 3.38 -18.78 -43.95
C GLU A 112 2.37 -19.83 -44.40
N CYS A 113 1.98 -19.80 -45.66
CA CYS A 113 1.15 -20.83 -46.24
C CYS A 113 1.90 -22.19 -46.29
N ALA A 114 1.28 -23.23 -45.74
CA ALA A 114 1.88 -24.56 -45.74
C ALA A 114 2.02 -25.19 -47.14
N VAL A 115 1.30 -24.66 -48.15
CA VAL A 115 1.26 -25.22 -49.51
C VAL A 115 2.20 -24.48 -50.49
N CYS A 116 2.22 -23.15 -50.44
CA CYS A 116 2.97 -22.35 -51.41
C CYS A 116 4.09 -21.49 -50.80
N ASP A 117 4.35 -21.65 -49.50
CA ASP A 117 5.40 -20.98 -48.73
C ASP A 117 5.34 -19.43 -48.74
N LYS A 118 4.26 -18.85 -49.23
CA LYS A 118 4.09 -17.40 -49.23
C LYS A 118 3.65 -16.93 -47.87
N PRO A 119 4.26 -15.83 -47.36
CA PRO A 119 3.78 -15.21 -46.12
C PRO A 119 2.36 -14.69 -46.31
N LEU A 120 1.54 -14.79 -45.28
CA LEU A 120 0.25 -14.13 -45.27
C LEU A 120 0.44 -12.62 -45.24
N SER A 121 -0.48 -11.89 -45.88
CA SER A 121 -0.50 -10.43 -45.87
C SER A 121 -0.86 -9.88 -44.48
N SER A 122 -1.54 -10.66 -43.67
CA SER A 122 -1.83 -10.31 -42.27
C SER A 122 -0.55 -10.41 -41.45
N LYS A 123 -0.17 -9.31 -40.83
CA LYS A 123 0.89 -9.31 -39.84
C LYS A 123 0.46 -10.11 -38.61
N TRP A 124 1.43 -10.53 -37.80
CA TRP A 124 1.21 -11.12 -36.48
C TRP A 124 0.57 -10.09 -35.55
N LEU A 125 -0.73 -9.80 -35.77
CA LEU A 125 -1.51 -8.77 -35.09
C LEU A 125 -2.91 -9.32 -34.79
N GLN A 126 -3.46 -8.89 -33.65
CA GLN A 126 -4.86 -9.13 -33.30
C GLN A 126 -5.53 -7.82 -32.89
N ASN A 127 -6.82 -7.74 -33.13
CA ASN A 127 -7.66 -6.64 -32.66
C ASN A 127 -8.55 -7.14 -31.52
N ASP A 128 -8.83 -6.26 -30.56
CA ASP A 128 -9.77 -6.56 -29.48
C ASP A 128 -11.22 -6.52 -29.98
N PRO A 129 -11.96 -7.65 -29.92
CA PRO A 129 -13.32 -7.69 -30.45
C PRO A 129 -14.30 -6.81 -29.68
N GLU A 130 -14.10 -6.59 -28.38
CA GLU A 130 -14.98 -5.77 -27.57
C GLU A 130 -14.79 -4.29 -27.88
N THR A 131 -13.56 -3.83 -27.99
CA THR A 131 -13.27 -2.44 -28.37
C THR A 131 -13.73 -2.15 -29.79
N LEU A 132 -13.55 -3.09 -30.74
CA LEU A 132 -14.13 -2.97 -32.08
C LEU A 132 -15.65 -2.82 -32.05
N ARG A 133 -16.33 -3.57 -31.19
CA ARG A 133 -17.78 -3.47 -31.03
C ARG A 133 -18.20 -2.12 -30.45
N MET A 134 -17.45 -1.61 -29.47
CA MET A 134 -17.74 -0.29 -28.86
C MET A 134 -17.52 0.87 -29.84
N LEU A 135 -16.49 0.80 -30.66
CA LEU A 135 -16.16 1.85 -31.63
C LEU A 135 -17.05 1.81 -32.88
N GLY A 136 -17.61 0.65 -33.19
CA GLY A 136 -18.45 0.47 -34.38
C GLY A 136 -17.72 0.77 -35.70
N PRO A 137 -18.46 1.15 -36.77
CA PRO A 137 -17.87 1.42 -38.10
C PRO A 137 -17.08 2.72 -38.20
N ALA A 138 -17.12 3.59 -37.19
CA ALA A 138 -16.42 4.88 -37.20
C ALA A 138 -14.89 4.74 -36.98
N ASN A 139 -14.23 3.95 -37.81
CA ASN A 139 -12.80 3.62 -37.68
C ASN A 139 -11.94 4.62 -38.46
N GLY A 140 -11.60 5.74 -37.83
CA GLY A 140 -10.49 6.57 -38.33
C GLY A 140 -9.13 5.92 -38.06
N PRO A 141 -8.08 6.26 -38.83
CA PRO A 141 -6.73 5.68 -38.68
C PRO A 141 -6.17 5.81 -37.26
N ASP A 142 -6.54 6.83 -36.51
CA ASP A 142 -6.11 7.08 -35.13
C ASP A 142 -6.72 6.10 -34.11
N ARG A 143 -7.79 5.41 -34.47
CA ARG A 143 -8.48 4.43 -33.61
C ARG A 143 -7.98 3.00 -33.80
N LEU A 144 -7.29 2.70 -34.89
CA LEU A 144 -6.73 1.38 -35.12
C LEU A 144 -5.67 0.98 -34.09
N THR A 145 -4.96 1.96 -33.52
CA THR A 145 -4.00 1.71 -32.43
C THR A 145 -4.71 1.33 -31.14
N ASP A 146 -5.88 1.89 -30.87
CA ASP A 146 -6.63 1.67 -29.63
C ASP A 146 -7.31 0.28 -29.60
N VAL A 147 -7.53 -0.34 -30.76
CA VAL A 147 -8.11 -1.68 -30.87
C VAL A 147 -7.06 -2.79 -30.94
N ARG A 148 -5.77 -2.44 -31.14
CA ARG A 148 -4.71 -3.43 -31.29
C ARG A 148 -4.31 -4.02 -29.97
N MET A 149 -4.22 -5.35 -29.98
CA MET A 149 -3.72 -6.13 -28.86
C MET A 149 -2.19 -6.22 -28.91
N GLN A 150 -1.56 -6.31 -27.78
CA GLN A 150 -0.14 -6.56 -27.63
C GLN A 150 0.12 -8.06 -27.49
N VAL A 151 1.08 -8.55 -28.25
CA VAL A 151 1.54 -9.95 -28.10
C VAL A 151 2.46 -10.07 -26.90
N THR A 152 2.26 -11.09 -26.07
CA THR A 152 3.07 -11.34 -24.87
C THR A 152 3.08 -12.83 -24.53
N PRO A 153 4.13 -13.36 -23.88
CA PRO A 153 4.08 -14.68 -23.29
C PRO A 153 2.92 -14.80 -22.32
N TYR A 154 2.21 -15.94 -22.34
CA TYR A 154 1.04 -16.16 -21.48
C TYR A 154 1.35 -15.99 -19.98
N ARG A 155 2.58 -16.34 -19.57
CA ARG A 155 3.06 -16.23 -18.19
C ARG A 155 3.69 -14.88 -17.84
N ALA A 156 3.75 -13.95 -18.79
CA ALA A 156 4.29 -12.62 -18.52
C ALA A 156 3.35 -11.84 -17.58
N SER A 157 3.93 -10.98 -16.75
CA SER A 157 3.17 -10.10 -15.86
C SER A 157 2.20 -9.20 -16.62
N SER A 158 2.53 -8.81 -17.85
CA SER A 158 1.66 -8.01 -18.73
C SER A 158 0.36 -8.74 -19.11
N ALA A 159 0.34 -10.07 -19.08
CA ALA A 159 -0.88 -10.84 -19.29
C ALA A 159 -1.83 -10.76 -18.08
N TYR A 160 -1.30 -10.65 -16.85
CA TYR A 160 -2.07 -10.66 -15.60
C TYR A 160 -1.40 -9.80 -14.54
N TYR A 161 -1.75 -8.55 -14.44
CA TYR A 161 -1.43 -7.73 -13.26
C TYR A 161 -2.48 -7.98 -12.19
N VAL A 162 -2.20 -8.88 -11.28
CA VAL A 162 -3.10 -9.21 -10.17
C VAL A 162 -3.36 -7.97 -9.33
N LYS A 163 -4.62 -7.70 -9.07
CA LYS A 163 -5.05 -6.64 -8.16
C LYS A 163 -5.28 -7.24 -6.78
N ALA A 164 -4.41 -6.86 -5.90
CA ALA A 164 -4.43 -7.29 -4.52
C ALA A 164 -4.29 -6.09 -3.60
N ASP A 165 -4.83 -6.23 -2.41
CA ASP A 165 -4.60 -5.31 -1.32
C ASP A 165 -4.28 -6.10 -0.06
N LEU A 166 -3.84 -5.43 0.98
CA LEU A 166 -3.53 -6.03 2.26
C LEU A 166 -3.96 -5.08 3.39
N PHE A 167 -4.28 -5.66 4.53
CA PHE A 167 -4.58 -4.92 5.75
C PHE A 167 -4.09 -5.70 6.98
N ILE A 168 -3.95 -5.00 8.11
CA ILE A 168 -3.55 -5.63 9.35
C ILE A 168 -4.76 -6.34 9.96
N ASP A 169 -4.59 -7.62 10.29
CA ASP A 169 -5.63 -8.43 10.92
C ASP A 169 -5.51 -8.36 12.45
N PHE A 170 -6.43 -7.62 13.07
CA PHE A 170 -6.48 -7.45 14.52
C PHE A 170 -7.37 -8.54 15.15
N LYS A 171 -6.89 -9.77 15.22
CA LYS A 171 -7.64 -10.94 15.68
C LYS A 171 -8.32 -10.75 17.03
N ASP A 172 -7.69 -10.03 17.96
CA ASP A 172 -8.21 -9.83 19.32
C ASP A 172 -9.17 -8.65 19.43
N SER A 173 -9.23 -7.76 18.41
CA SER A 173 -10.09 -6.58 18.40
C SER A 173 -10.89 -6.40 17.11
N PRO A 174 -11.16 -7.44 16.29
CA PRO A 174 -11.80 -7.24 14.98
C PRO A 174 -13.20 -6.66 15.10
N GLN A 175 -13.93 -7.02 16.17
CA GLN A 175 -15.29 -6.52 16.38
C GLN A 175 -15.32 -5.02 16.70
N GLN A 176 -14.38 -4.50 17.48
CA GLN A 176 -14.38 -3.08 17.84
C GLN A 176 -14.02 -2.18 16.64
N LEU A 177 -12.98 -2.53 15.86
CA LEU A 177 -12.61 -1.75 14.68
C LEU A 177 -13.70 -1.82 13.61
N LEU A 178 -14.17 -3.03 13.28
CA LEU A 178 -15.24 -3.24 12.31
C LEU A 178 -16.57 -2.58 12.74
N LEU A 179 -16.85 -2.53 14.06
CA LEU A 179 -18.04 -1.83 14.57
C LEU A 179 -17.93 -0.33 14.33
N ARG A 180 -16.76 0.27 14.58
CA ARG A 180 -16.53 1.71 14.34
C ARG A 180 -16.60 2.11 12.87
N LEU A 181 -16.24 1.18 11.96
CA LEU A 181 -16.31 1.38 10.51
C LEU A 181 -17.72 1.17 9.93
N ARG A 182 -18.70 0.73 10.73
CA ARG A 182 -20.09 0.57 10.27
C ARG A 182 -20.78 1.91 10.07
N PRO A 183 -21.68 2.02 9.09
CA PRO A 183 -22.58 3.16 8.97
C PRO A 183 -23.32 3.44 10.28
N GLY A 184 -23.42 4.70 10.68
CA GLY A 184 -24.04 5.13 11.94
C GLY A 184 -23.13 5.11 13.17
N ARG A 185 -21.83 4.85 12.97
CA ARG A 185 -20.77 4.88 14.01
C ARG A 185 -19.69 5.91 13.71
N GLU A 186 -20.01 6.90 12.88
CA GLU A 186 -19.06 7.93 12.42
C GLU A 186 -18.47 8.73 13.57
N ASP A 187 -19.26 9.00 14.60
CA ASP A 187 -18.80 9.77 15.77
C ASP A 187 -17.80 8.97 16.60
N GLU A 188 -18.01 7.67 16.79
CA GLU A 188 -17.03 6.80 17.46
C GLU A 188 -15.70 6.74 16.72
N LEU A 189 -15.74 6.74 15.38
CA LEU A 189 -14.53 6.76 14.57
C LEU A 189 -13.80 8.11 14.68
N LYS A 190 -14.55 9.22 14.67
CA LYS A 190 -14.00 10.56 14.89
C LYS A 190 -13.33 10.66 16.27
N ASP A 191 -13.98 10.21 17.32
CA ASP A 191 -13.46 10.22 18.67
C ASP A 191 -12.20 9.37 18.81
N PHE A 192 -12.18 8.21 18.15
CA PHE A 192 -11.01 7.33 18.12
C PHE A 192 -9.80 8.01 17.48
N VAL A 193 -9.98 8.60 16.28
CA VAL A 193 -8.92 9.31 15.57
C VAL A 193 -8.50 10.56 16.33
N ALA A 194 -9.46 11.33 16.86
CA ALA A 194 -9.19 12.54 17.62
C ALA A 194 -8.35 12.25 18.87
N THR A 195 -8.69 11.18 19.59
CA THR A 195 -7.93 10.75 20.79
C THR A 195 -6.53 10.27 20.42
N ALA A 196 -6.42 9.46 19.36
CA ALA A 196 -5.14 8.91 18.92
C ALA A 196 -4.12 9.98 18.51
N TYR A 197 -4.59 11.06 17.88
CA TYR A 197 -3.74 12.13 17.35
C TYR A 197 -3.70 13.38 18.24
N GLY A 198 -4.43 13.39 19.36
CA GLY A 198 -4.40 14.50 20.31
C GLY A 198 -5.07 15.77 19.80
N PHE A 199 -6.12 15.64 18.95
CA PHE A 199 -6.90 16.80 18.53
C PHE A 199 -7.55 17.48 19.75
N ALA A 200 -7.62 18.80 19.70
CA ALA A 200 -8.15 19.60 20.79
C ALA A 200 -9.61 19.23 21.13
N THR A 201 -9.92 19.11 22.40
CA THR A 201 -11.29 18.93 22.87
C THR A 201 -12.03 20.27 22.86
N GLN A 202 -13.28 20.23 22.44
CA GLN A 202 -14.17 21.38 22.62
C GLN A 202 -14.45 21.61 24.10
N PRO A 203 -14.57 22.86 24.52
CA PRO A 203 -15.05 23.15 25.87
C PRO A 203 -16.43 22.50 26.10
N ILE A 204 -16.57 21.80 27.20
CA ILE A 204 -17.85 21.22 27.60
C ILE A 204 -18.78 22.34 28.00
N THR A 205 -19.93 22.41 27.34
CA THR A 205 -20.99 23.36 27.67
C THR A 205 -21.97 22.76 28.69
N ASP A 206 -22.72 23.63 29.37
CA ASP A 206 -23.76 23.19 30.30
C ASP A 206 -24.80 22.31 29.54
N GLN A 207 -25.13 22.66 28.32
CA GLN A 207 -26.03 21.87 27.44
C GLN A 207 -25.52 20.46 27.15
N ASP A 208 -24.21 20.26 27.10
CA ASP A 208 -23.62 18.93 26.90
C ASP A 208 -23.85 18.06 28.13
N VAL A 209 -23.67 18.63 29.30
CA VAL A 209 -23.92 17.94 30.58
C VAL A 209 -25.40 17.63 30.76
N ASP A 210 -26.26 18.60 30.47
CA ASP A 210 -27.72 18.43 30.52
C ASP A 210 -28.18 17.30 29.62
N SER A 211 -27.70 17.30 28.36
CA SER A 211 -28.05 16.28 27.39
C SER A 211 -27.50 14.89 27.74
N ALA A 212 -26.30 14.82 28.31
CA ALA A 212 -25.68 13.56 28.71
C ALA A 212 -26.37 12.92 29.92
N CYS A 213 -26.89 13.74 30.85
CA CYS A 213 -27.51 13.29 32.07
C CYS A 213 -29.05 13.19 31.99
N ALA A 214 -29.67 13.70 30.91
CA ALA A 214 -31.11 13.70 30.75
C ALA A 214 -31.72 12.29 30.85
N GLY A 215 -32.64 12.09 31.78
CA GLY A 215 -33.36 10.84 31.99
C GLY A 215 -32.55 9.69 32.60
N LYS A 216 -31.29 9.93 33.01
CA LYS A 216 -30.41 8.91 33.58
C LYS A 216 -30.30 9.11 35.11
N SER A 217 -30.97 8.27 35.87
CA SER A 217 -30.92 8.32 37.34
C SER A 217 -29.53 8.03 37.92
N GLU A 218 -28.69 7.32 37.16
CA GLU A 218 -27.33 6.95 37.56
C GLU A 218 -26.36 8.12 37.66
N CYS A 219 -26.68 9.29 37.08
CA CYS A 219 -25.84 10.49 37.12
C CYS A 219 -26.43 11.62 37.97
N ASN A 220 -27.51 11.39 38.71
CA ASN A 220 -28.17 12.43 39.46
C ASN A 220 -27.26 13.13 40.50
N ALA A 221 -26.35 12.39 41.14
CA ALA A 221 -25.44 12.95 42.15
C ALA A 221 -24.41 13.89 41.48
N GLU A 222 -23.76 13.45 40.43
CA GLU A 222 -22.75 14.24 39.70
C GLU A 222 -23.38 15.42 38.97
N TYR A 223 -24.59 15.24 38.43
CA TYR A 223 -25.33 16.31 37.78
C TYR A 223 -25.75 17.39 38.78
N ALA A 224 -26.25 17.00 39.95
CA ALA A 224 -26.56 17.94 41.05
C ALA A 224 -25.29 18.67 41.55
N GLN A 225 -24.18 17.98 41.70
CA GLN A 225 -22.90 18.57 42.05
C GLN A 225 -22.43 19.59 41.00
N TYR A 226 -22.56 19.26 39.73
CA TYR A 226 -22.18 20.13 38.60
C TYR A 226 -23.04 21.40 38.58
N THR A 227 -24.36 21.26 38.63
CA THR A 227 -25.30 22.39 38.56
C THR A 227 -25.18 23.31 39.75
N ASN A 228 -25.00 22.77 40.98
CA ASN A 228 -24.77 23.56 42.19
C ASN A 228 -23.44 24.34 42.11
N ALA A 229 -22.39 23.70 41.62
CA ALA A 229 -21.11 24.36 41.40
C ALA A 229 -21.19 25.46 40.33
N ALA A 230 -21.90 25.24 39.24
CA ALA A 230 -22.13 26.24 38.20
C ALA A 230 -22.91 27.45 38.72
N ALA A 231 -23.94 27.23 39.52
CA ALA A 231 -24.70 28.30 40.19
C ALA A 231 -23.82 29.09 41.17
N SER A 232 -22.97 28.40 41.94
CA SER A 232 -22.04 29.06 42.89
C SER A 232 -20.98 29.90 42.16
N ILE A 233 -20.44 29.39 41.03
CA ILE A 233 -19.49 30.14 40.19
C ILE A 233 -20.14 31.42 39.66
N LYS A 234 -21.37 31.32 39.16
CA LYS A 234 -22.12 32.47 38.66
C LYS A 234 -22.34 33.49 39.74
N THR A 235 -22.88 33.07 40.87
CA THR A 235 -23.16 33.97 42.04
C THR A 235 -21.91 34.67 42.54
N ALA A 236 -20.80 33.94 42.68
CA ALA A 236 -19.53 34.51 43.14
C ALA A 236 -18.96 35.50 42.10
N THR A 237 -19.03 35.17 40.82
CA THR A 237 -18.53 36.03 39.73
C THR A 237 -19.34 37.33 39.65
N ASP A 238 -20.66 37.24 39.75
CA ASP A 238 -21.55 38.41 39.68
C ASP A 238 -21.38 39.34 40.89
N ALA A 239 -21.01 38.82 42.06
CA ALA A 239 -20.78 39.59 43.28
C ALA A 239 -19.39 40.24 43.36
N MET A 240 -18.37 39.70 42.70
CA MET A 240 -16.97 40.18 42.81
C MET A 240 -16.77 41.64 42.41
N PRO A 241 -17.40 42.22 41.37
CA PRO A 241 -17.16 43.58 40.94
C PRO A 241 -17.57 44.66 41.98
N THR A 242 -18.48 44.30 42.89
CA THR A 242 -19.01 45.22 43.90
C THR A 242 -18.51 44.92 45.32
N ALA A 243 -17.70 43.87 45.49
CA ALA A 243 -17.22 43.42 46.78
C ALA A 243 -15.96 44.18 47.22
N ALA A 244 -15.94 44.61 48.51
CA ALA A 244 -14.74 45.13 49.16
C ALA A 244 -14.01 44.03 49.95
N GLU A 245 -12.73 44.27 50.31
CA GLU A 245 -12.02 43.37 51.23
C GLU A 245 -12.63 43.45 52.63
N PRO A 246 -12.86 42.35 53.37
CA PRO A 246 -12.39 40.97 53.13
C PRO A 246 -13.36 40.08 52.31
N MET A 247 -14.51 40.60 51.88
CA MET A 247 -15.52 39.85 51.13
C MET A 247 -14.95 39.32 49.81
N LEU A 248 -14.09 40.10 49.14
CA LEU A 248 -13.43 39.69 47.91
C LEU A 248 -12.58 38.41 48.08
N THR A 249 -11.90 38.30 49.22
CA THR A 249 -11.10 37.11 49.55
C THR A 249 -11.98 35.88 49.76
N ILE A 250 -13.13 36.04 50.43
CA ILE A 250 -14.10 34.95 50.62
C ILE A 250 -14.69 34.50 49.27
N LEU A 251 -15.06 35.44 48.42
CA LEU A 251 -15.61 35.14 47.10
C LEU A 251 -14.60 34.39 46.21
N LYS A 252 -13.31 34.74 46.27
CA LYS A 252 -12.25 34.01 45.57
C LYS A 252 -12.13 32.57 46.04
N GLN A 253 -12.12 32.34 47.36
CA GLN A 253 -12.07 30.98 47.92
C GLN A 253 -13.30 30.16 47.55
N LEU A 254 -14.47 30.76 47.55
CA LEU A 254 -15.72 30.11 47.14
C LEU A 254 -15.70 29.76 45.64
N LEU A 255 -15.15 30.65 44.82
CA LEU A 255 -14.97 30.44 43.39
C LEU A 255 -14.02 29.27 43.09
N ASP A 256 -12.87 29.21 43.78
CA ASP A 256 -11.91 28.13 43.66
C ASP A 256 -12.51 26.77 44.05
N HIS A 257 -13.24 26.73 45.17
CA HIS A 257 -13.93 25.52 45.62
C HIS A 257 -15.02 25.08 44.63
N ALA A 258 -15.79 26.02 44.09
CA ALA A 258 -16.82 25.73 43.10
C ALA A 258 -16.22 25.21 41.78
N HIS A 259 -15.12 25.79 41.32
CA HIS A 259 -14.38 25.28 40.15
C HIS A 259 -13.85 23.87 40.37
N GLN A 260 -13.30 23.59 41.56
CA GLN A 260 -12.83 22.25 41.90
C GLN A 260 -13.98 21.23 41.92
N SER A 261 -15.11 21.59 42.54
CA SER A 261 -16.31 20.76 42.58
C SER A 261 -16.87 20.47 41.18
N ARG A 262 -16.92 21.50 40.33
CA ARG A 262 -17.34 21.34 38.92
C ARG A 262 -16.43 20.39 38.16
N ARG A 263 -15.09 20.51 38.29
CA ARG A 263 -14.12 19.60 37.67
C ARG A 263 -14.30 18.16 38.15
N SER A 264 -14.45 17.96 39.47
CA SER A 264 -14.66 16.63 40.04
C SER A 264 -15.91 15.95 39.48
N ALA A 265 -17.02 16.67 39.35
CA ALA A 265 -18.24 16.15 38.74
C ALA A 265 -18.05 15.77 37.26
N LEU A 266 -17.37 16.63 36.48
CA LEU A 266 -17.05 16.33 35.08
C LEU A 266 -16.14 15.12 34.92
N ASP A 267 -15.12 14.99 35.78
CA ASP A 267 -14.19 13.87 35.73
C ASP A 267 -14.88 12.55 36.12
N SER A 268 -15.80 12.57 37.06
CA SER A 268 -16.65 11.42 37.39
C SER A 268 -17.56 11.02 36.25
N LEU A 269 -18.22 11.95 35.56
CA LEU A 269 -19.07 11.69 34.41
C LEU A 269 -18.26 11.13 33.22
N ARG A 270 -17.04 11.62 33.01
CA ARG A 270 -16.12 11.13 31.98
C ARG A 270 -15.62 9.71 32.27
N SER A 271 -15.18 9.45 33.51
CA SER A 271 -14.68 8.14 33.93
C SER A 271 -15.72 7.03 33.77
N ARG A 272 -16.98 7.37 33.89
CA ARG A 272 -18.14 6.49 33.71
C ARG A 272 -18.65 6.46 32.25
N SER A 273 -17.97 7.14 31.31
CA SER A 273 -18.36 7.25 29.91
C SER A 273 -19.77 7.81 29.66
N ILE A 274 -20.30 8.59 30.61
CA ILE A 274 -21.60 9.26 30.51
C ILE A 274 -21.45 10.54 29.69
N LEU A 275 -20.37 11.28 29.93
CA LEU A 275 -20.02 12.48 29.19
C LEU A 275 -18.86 12.16 28.24
N VAL A 276 -19.16 12.14 26.97
CA VAL A 276 -18.17 11.89 25.92
C VAL A 276 -17.54 13.22 25.50
N PRO A 277 -16.19 13.33 25.48
CA PRO A 277 -15.53 14.54 24.98
C PRO A 277 -15.89 14.82 23.52
N LYS A 278 -16.22 16.04 23.18
CA LYS A 278 -16.34 16.50 21.80
C LYS A 278 -15.00 17.04 21.34
N PHE A 279 -14.55 16.62 20.16
CA PHE A 279 -13.29 17.06 19.59
C PHE A 279 -13.50 18.12 18.52
N SER A 280 -12.54 19.04 18.42
CA SER A 280 -12.48 20.02 17.35
C SER A 280 -11.66 19.44 16.20
N LEU A 281 -12.31 18.65 15.35
CA LEU A 281 -11.67 18.10 14.15
C LEU A 281 -11.77 19.11 12.99
N PRO A 282 -10.68 19.32 12.22
CA PRO A 282 -10.77 20.07 10.98
C PRO A 282 -11.83 19.49 10.04
N ALA A 283 -12.58 20.38 9.36
CA ALA A 283 -13.67 19.96 8.47
C ALA A 283 -13.23 18.93 7.43
N ARG A 284 -12.01 19.04 6.92
CA ARG A 284 -11.42 18.10 5.98
C ARG A 284 -11.24 16.70 6.58
N VAL A 285 -10.75 16.59 7.82
CA VAL A 285 -10.61 15.31 8.52
C VAL A 285 -11.98 14.69 8.73
N THR A 286 -12.94 15.46 9.22
CA THR A 286 -14.32 15.03 9.44
C THR A 286 -14.95 14.51 8.13
N THR A 287 -14.84 15.29 7.04
CA THR A 287 -15.38 14.91 5.72
C THR A 287 -14.76 13.61 5.21
N ASN A 288 -13.44 13.48 5.31
CA ASN A 288 -12.74 12.28 4.86
C ASN A 288 -13.11 11.05 5.68
N LEU A 289 -13.25 11.17 6.99
CA LEU A 289 -13.67 10.06 7.84
C LEU A 289 -15.12 9.61 7.58
N VAL A 290 -16.03 10.55 7.35
CA VAL A 290 -17.46 10.26 7.11
C VAL A 290 -17.72 9.77 5.69
N GLN A 291 -17.16 10.43 4.67
CA GLN A 291 -17.39 10.06 3.27
C GLN A 291 -16.65 8.78 2.87
N ARG A 292 -15.64 8.37 3.63
CA ARG A 292 -14.82 7.20 3.33
C ARG A 292 -15.13 6.01 4.22
N GLN A 293 -16.39 5.66 4.28
CA GLN A 293 -16.81 4.39 4.88
C GLN A 293 -16.15 3.17 4.20
N ASN A 294 -15.61 3.35 3.00
CA ASN A 294 -14.76 2.38 2.29
C ASN A 294 -13.28 2.66 2.56
N LEU A 295 -12.89 2.82 3.80
CA LEU A 295 -11.52 3.13 4.23
C LEU A 295 -10.47 2.13 3.73
N PHE A 296 -10.88 0.94 3.32
CA PHE A 296 -10.01 -0.07 2.74
C PHE A 296 -9.90 0.01 1.20
N ALA A 297 -10.36 1.10 0.58
CA ALA A 297 -10.27 1.27 -0.87
C ALA A 297 -8.84 1.40 -1.40
N SER A 298 -7.89 1.84 -0.56
CA SER A 298 -6.49 1.98 -0.93
C SER A 298 -5.55 1.72 0.24
N LYS A 299 -4.56 0.88 0.01
CA LYS A 299 -3.45 0.63 0.96
C LYS A 299 -2.52 1.83 1.18
N PHE A 300 -2.71 2.91 0.45
CA PHE A 300 -1.96 4.16 0.56
C PHE A 300 -2.80 5.30 1.16
N ASP A 301 -4.05 5.02 1.54
CA ASP A 301 -4.92 6.05 2.09
C ASP A 301 -4.45 6.50 3.49
N PRO A 302 -4.16 7.80 3.69
CA PRO A 302 -3.63 8.28 4.96
C PRO A 302 -4.56 8.06 6.15
N PHE A 303 -5.87 8.11 5.93
CA PHE A 303 -6.85 7.91 7.02
C PHE A 303 -6.98 6.43 7.40
N ARG A 304 -6.98 5.53 6.40
CA ARG A 304 -6.91 4.09 6.65
C ARG A 304 -5.66 3.74 7.46
N LEU A 305 -4.49 4.18 6.99
CA LEU A 305 -3.22 3.89 7.63
C LEU A 305 -3.14 4.46 9.05
N ALA A 306 -3.71 5.65 9.28
CA ALA A 306 -3.82 6.24 10.61
C ALA A 306 -4.67 5.39 11.57
N ILE A 307 -5.82 4.89 11.11
CA ILE A 307 -6.70 4.03 11.91
C ILE A 307 -6.03 2.69 12.20
N GLU A 308 -5.39 2.09 11.20
CA GLU A 308 -4.65 0.83 11.36
C GLU A 308 -3.50 0.99 12.36
N HIS A 309 -2.70 2.07 12.26
CA HIS A 309 -1.61 2.33 13.20
C HIS A 309 -2.12 2.58 14.63
N ALA A 310 -3.14 3.42 14.79
CA ALA A 310 -3.71 3.68 16.10
C ALA A 310 -4.25 2.39 16.76
N THR A 311 -4.85 1.50 15.96
CA THR A 311 -5.30 0.19 16.43
C THR A 311 -4.13 -0.73 16.76
N LEU A 312 -3.09 -0.77 15.91
CA LEU A 312 -1.86 -1.54 16.16
C LEU A 312 -1.21 -1.10 17.48
N LYS A 313 -1.14 0.22 17.70
CA LYS A 313 -0.58 0.78 18.91
C LYS A 313 -1.36 0.34 20.15
N GLN A 314 -2.68 0.47 20.13
CA GLN A 314 -3.54 0.06 21.25
C GLN A 314 -3.53 -1.44 21.51
N THR A 315 -3.38 -2.29 20.49
CA THR A 315 -3.55 -3.74 20.61
C THR A 315 -2.24 -4.51 20.71
N ARG A 316 -1.11 -3.93 20.28
CA ARG A 316 0.17 -4.64 20.18
C ARG A 316 1.35 -3.89 20.82
N ILE A 317 1.42 -2.56 20.69
CA ILE A 317 2.59 -1.79 21.12
C ILE A 317 2.44 -1.29 22.56
N ASP A 318 1.34 -0.61 22.86
CA ASP A 318 1.10 0.02 24.18
C ASP A 318 0.40 -0.93 25.20
N VAL A 319 0.30 -2.22 24.86
CA VAL A 319 -0.36 -3.19 25.74
C VAL A 319 0.57 -3.67 26.84
N GLU A 320 0.28 -3.29 28.07
CA GLU A 320 0.92 -3.83 29.24
C GLU A 320 0.09 -4.96 29.86
N THR A 321 0.63 -6.17 29.84
CA THR A 321 0.05 -7.28 30.59
C THR A 321 0.80 -7.44 31.90
N LYS A 322 0.15 -7.21 33.02
CA LYS A 322 0.71 -7.51 34.35
C LYS A 322 0.45 -8.97 34.69
N VAL A 323 1.50 -9.79 34.71
CA VAL A 323 1.45 -11.15 35.24
C VAL A 323 2.25 -11.18 36.54
N ASN A 324 1.61 -11.52 37.66
CA ASN A 324 2.21 -11.56 39.00
C ASN A 324 2.94 -10.27 39.42
N GLY A 325 2.37 -9.10 39.06
CA GLY A 325 2.93 -7.79 39.43
C GLY A 325 4.15 -7.35 38.60
N LYS A 326 4.62 -8.14 37.67
CA LYS A 326 5.69 -7.77 36.73
C LYS A 326 5.10 -7.41 35.36
N ARG A 327 5.63 -6.36 34.74
CA ARG A 327 5.30 -6.00 33.37
C ARG A 327 5.73 -7.14 32.43
N LYS A 328 4.81 -7.64 31.64
CA LYS A 328 5.10 -8.57 30.56
C LYS A 328 4.54 -8.00 29.28
N TYR A 329 5.41 -7.51 28.40
CA TYR A 329 5.03 -7.18 27.03
C TYR A 329 4.78 -8.48 26.27
N VAL A 330 3.53 -8.70 25.86
CA VAL A 330 3.17 -9.97 25.21
C VAL A 330 3.49 -9.95 23.73
N SER A 331 3.37 -8.79 23.10
CA SER A 331 3.47 -8.66 21.63
C SER A 331 4.52 -7.68 21.14
N PHE A 332 4.93 -6.69 21.91
CA PHE A 332 5.96 -5.73 21.55
C PHE A 332 7.13 -5.77 22.53
N VAL A 333 8.34 -5.97 22.01
CA VAL A 333 9.58 -6.01 22.79
C VAL A 333 10.52 -4.93 22.27
N ARG A 334 10.81 -3.94 23.12
CA ARG A 334 11.80 -2.92 22.77
C ARG A 334 13.19 -3.53 22.68
N LEU A 335 14.07 -2.93 21.90
CA LEU A 335 15.41 -3.42 21.69
C LEU A 335 16.22 -3.57 22.98
N ASP A 336 16.06 -2.60 23.86
CA ASP A 336 16.75 -2.52 25.14
C ASP A 336 16.26 -3.54 26.20
N GLU A 337 15.08 -4.13 26.01
CA GLU A 337 14.44 -5.03 26.95
C GLU A 337 14.70 -6.53 26.69
N ASP A 338 15.06 -6.88 25.46
CA ASP A 338 15.25 -8.28 25.02
C ASP A 338 16.71 -8.77 25.16
N LEU A 339 17.60 -7.92 25.63
CA LEU A 339 18.98 -8.30 25.91
C LEU A 339 19.03 -9.13 27.18
N ALA A 340 19.51 -10.38 27.07
CA ALA A 340 19.46 -11.37 28.13
C ALA A 340 20.12 -10.90 29.45
N PRO A 341 19.54 -11.20 30.62
CA PRO A 341 19.95 -10.66 31.92
C PRO A 341 21.22 -11.31 32.50
N ASP A 342 21.90 -12.20 31.78
CA ASP A 342 22.95 -13.04 32.38
C ASP A 342 24.27 -12.31 32.68
N GLU A 343 24.51 -11.14 32.05
CA GLU A 343 25.66 -10.29 32.37
C GLU A 343 25.26 -8.81 32.38
N LYS A 344 24.86 -8.29 33.53
CA LYS A 344 24.33 -6.93 33.70
C LYS A 344 25.25 -5.80 33.18
N SER A 345 26.55 -5.98 33.18
CA SER A 345 27.50 -4.95 32.70
C SER A 345 27.61 -4.92 31.16
N GLU A 346 27.61 -6.07 30.51
CA GLU A 346 27.68 -6.17 29.06
C GLU A 346 26.33 -5.75 28.43
N SER A 347 25.22 -6.13 29.05
CA SER A 347 23.89 -5.71 28.60
C SER A 347 23.71 -4.20 28.68
N ALA A 348 24.19 -3.54 29.73
CA ALA A 348 24.09 -2.09 29.87
C ALA A 348 24.93 -1.34 28.80
N ALA A 349 26.14 -1.84 28.50
CA ALA A 349 27.00 -1.26 27.46
C ALA A 349 26.37 -1.44 26.07
N LEU A 350 25.81 -2.62 25.80
CA LEU A 350 25.14 -2.91 24.53
C LEU A 350 23.86 -2.08 24.36
N GLN A 351 23.10 -1.86 25.42
CA GLN A 351 21.92 -0.99 25.44
C GLN A 351 22.32 0.46 25.12
N ALA A 352 23.37 0.97 25.78
CA ALA A 352 23.86 2.33 25.53
C ALA A 352 24.37 2.51 24.10
N ASP A 353 25.11 1.53 23.55
CA ASP A 353 25.57 1.59 22.15
C ASP A 353 24.37 1.52 21.19
N THR A 354 23.41 0.66 21.46
CA THR A 354 22.19 0.56 20.65
C THR A 354 21.41 1.86 20.65
N GLN A 355 21.20 2.47 21.81
CA GLN A 355 20.52 3.77 21.92
C GLN A 355 21.28 4.86 21.16
N LEU A 356 22.61 4.88 21.27
CA LEU A 356 23.44 5.79 20.52
C LEU A 356 23.26 5.62 18.99
N GLN A 357 23.17 4.38 18.49
CA GLN A 357 22.92 4.13 17.06
C GLN A 357 21.51 4.58 16.65
N LEU A 358 20.49 4.33 17.46
CA LEU A 358 19.11 4.82 17.21
C LEU A 358 19.08 6.35 17.13
N ASP A 359 19.77 7.01 18.06
CA ASP A 359 19.85 8.47 18.09
C ASP A 359 20.55 9.02 16.83
N ARG A 360 21.64 8.41 16.39
CA ARG A 360 22.36 8.78 15.17
C ARG A 360 21.55 8.52 13.89
N LEU A 361 20.63 7.58 13.92
CA LEU A 361 19.70 7.26 12.83
C LEU A 361 18.42 8.11 12.87
N GLY A 362 18.24 8.95 13.90
CA GLY A 362 17.02 9.72 14.07
C GLY A 362 15.80 8.86 14.40
N ILE A 363 16.02 7.67 14.92
CA ILE A 363 14.96 6.75 15.32
C ILE A 363 14.53 7.08 16.75
N GLU A 364 13.23 7.27 16.97
CA GLU A 364 12.62 7.52 18.28
C GLU A 364 12.35 6.21 19.00
N ASP A 365 11.81 5.24 18.26
CA ASP A 365 11.34 3.98 18.83
C ASP A 365 11.55 2.85 17.83
N MET A 366 12.07 1.73 18.30
CA MET A 366 12.28 0.54 17.50
C MET A 366 12.11 -0.70 18.36
N GLY A 367 11.38 -1.69 17.86
CA GLY A 367 11.14 -2.91 18.60
C GLY A 367 10.56 -4.03 17.75
N LEU A 368 10.55 -5.22 18.32
CA LEU A 368 10.03 -6.42 17.69
C LEU A 368 8.54 -6.58 18.02
N VAL A 369 7.70 -6.64 17.00
CA VAL A 369 6.28 -7.01 17.09
C VAL A 369 6.17 -8.50 16.74
N ARG A 370 5.77 -9.33 17.70
CA ARG A 370 5.74 -10.80 17.52
C ARG A 370 4.52 -11.29 16.74
N GLU A 371 3.43 -10.54 16.77
CA GLU A 371 2.15 -10.88 16.16
C GLU A 371 1.71 -9.74 15.24
N PHE A 372 2.39 -9.62 14.11
CA PHE A 372 1.99 -8.72 13.04
C PHE A 372 1.21 -9.51 11.99
N ASP A 373 -0.08 -9.69 12.26
CA ASP A 373 -0.96 -10.46 11.42
C ASP A 373 -1.43 -9.64 10.23
N LEU A 374 -1.30 -10.20 9.04
CA LEU A 374 -1.72 -9.58 7.80
C LEU A 374 -2.75 -10.43 7.08
N CYS A 375 -3.75 -9.77 6.53
CA CYS A 375 -4.68 -10.33 5.58
C CYS A 375 -4.38 -9.74 4.20
N ARG A 376 -3.90 -10.58 3.28
CA ARG A 376 -3.71 -10.24 1.86
C ARG A 376 -4.87 -10.83 1.06
N PHE A 377 -5.47 -10.03 0.20
CA PHE A 377 -6.57 -10.51 -0.64
C PHE A 377 -6.40 -10.05 -2.08
N SER A 378 -6.74 -10.95 -3.01
CA SER A 378 -6.74 -10.69 -4.45
C SER A 378 -8.15 -10.78 -4.96
N PHE A 379 -8.59 -9.78 -5.74
CA PHE A 379 -9.98 -9.63 -6.16
C PHE A 379 -10.16 -9.55 -7.68
N GLY A 380 -9.07 -9.43 -8.42
CA GLY A 380 -9.13 -9.32 -9.86
C GLY A 380 -7.78 -9.08 -10.50
N TYR A 381 -7.77 -8.64 -11.75
CA TYR A 381 -6.56 -8.37 -12.50
C TYR A 381 -6.79 -7.31 -13.59
N SER A 382 -5.71 -6.69 -14.05
CA SER A 382 -5.66 -5.90 -15.28
C SER A 382 -4.70 -6.53 -16.27
N ARG A 383 -4.67 -6.04 -17.52
CA ARG A 383 -3.77 -6.50 -18.58
C ARG A 383 -3.06 -5.33 -19.21
N MET A 384 -1.93 -5.59 -19.86
CA MET A 384 -1.01 -4.64 -20.48
C MET A 384 -0.39 -3.66 -19.48
N GLU A 385 -1.21 -2.98 -18.69
CA GLU A 385 -0.79 -1.97 -17.75
C GLU A 385 -1.26 -2.29 -16.34
N SER A 386 -0.41 -2.06 -15.37
CA SER A 386 -0.75 -2.23 -13.95
C SER A 386 -1.52 -1.03 -13.38
N THR A 387 -1.50 0.10 -14.06
CA THR A 387 -2.04 1.38 -13.60
C THR A 387 -2.86 2.04 -14.70
N PRO A 388 -3.76 2.97 -14.38
CA PRO A 388 -4.47 3.75 -15.37
C PRO A 388 -3.50 4.49 -16.29
N VAL A 389 -3.74 4.42 -17.58
CA VAL A 389 -2.97 5.11 -18.61
C VAL A 389 -3.88 6.03 -19.42
N LEU A 390 -3.30 7.11 -19.91
CA LEU A 390 -3.93 7.96 -20.92
C LEU A 390 -3.82 7.26 -22.27
N LEU A 391 -4.95 6.87 -22.82
CA LEU A 391 -5.05 6.31 -24.15
C LEU A 391 -5.61 7.36 -25.09
N GLY A 392 -4.89 7.59 -26.19
CA GLY A 392 -5.30 8.51 -27.23
C GLY A 392 -4.69 9.93 -27.12
N LYS A 393 -4.43 10.54 -28.28
CA LYS A 393 -3.81 11.87 -28.41
C LYS A 393 -4.69 13.04 -28.00
N ARG A 394 -5.93 12.80 -27.57
CA ARG A 394 -6.93 13.83 -27.26
C ARG A 394 -7.30 13.94 -25.79
N GLY A 395 -6.49 13.41 -24.89
CA GLY A 395 -6.66 13.62 -23.45
C GLY A 395 -7.90 12.95 -22.83
N MET A 396 -8.45 11.93 -23.44
CA MET A 396 -9.41 11.08 -22.75
C MET A 396 -8.64 10.08 -21.88
N ASP A 397 -8.77 10.25 -20.58
CA ASP A 397 -8.33 9.26 -19.61
C ASP A 397 -9.18 7.99 -19.78
N MET A 398 -8.59 6.97 -20.38
CA MET A 398 -9.21 5.64 -20.40
C MET A 398 -8.57 4.82 -19.27
N PRO A 399 -9.29 4.61 -18.16
CA PRO A 399 -8.76 3.83 -17.07
C PRO A 399 -8.56 2.38 -17.51
N VAL A 400 -7.49 1.76 -17.04
CA VAL A 400 -7.27 0.32 -17.22
C VAL A 400 -8.46 -0.44 -16.65
N ARG A 401 -9.05 -1.31 -17.46
CA ARG A 401 -10.18 -2.12 -17.03
C ARG A 401 -9.75 -3.13 -15.96
N LEU A 402 -10.44 -3.09 -14.84
CA LEU A 402 -10.34 -4.13 -13.82
C LEU A 402 -11.27 -5.29 -14.20
N ASN A 403 -10.69 -6.48 -14.33
CA ASN A 403 -11.43 -7.72 -14.48
C ASN A 403 -11.52 -8.41 -13.12
N LEU A 404 -12.73 -8.73 -12.70
CA LEU A 404 -12.93 -9.61 -11.55
C LEU A 404 -12.57 -11.05 -11.93
N PHE A 405 -12.21 -11.86 -10.95
CA PHE A 405 -12.05 -13.29 -11.21
C PHE A 405 -13.36 -13.91 -11.69
N PRO A 406 -13.32 -14.96 -12.52
CA PRO A 406 -14.52 -15.58 -13.04
C PRO A 406 -15.50 -15.94 -11.93
N PRO A 407 -16.80 -15.62 -12.09
CA PRO A 407 -17.78 -15.90 -11.07
C PRO A 407 -17.95 -17.42 -10.87
N VAL A 408 -18.13 -17.81 -9.63
CA VAL A 408 -18.39 -19.19 -9.24
C VAL A 408 -19.80 -19.35 -8.68
N ARG A 409 -20.44 -20.49 -8.94
CA ARG A 409 -21.76 -20.79 -8.39
C ARG A 409 -21.61 -21.22 -6.93
N HIS A 410 -22.24 -20.48 -6.03
CA HIS A 410 -22.31 -20.80 -4.61
C HIS A 410 -23.73 -20.58 -4.08
N ASN A 411 -24.35 -21.61 -3.51
CA ASN A 411 -25.74 -21.59 -3.01
C ASN A 411 -26.69 -20.96 -4.04
N GLU A 412 -26.73 -21.52 -5.25
CA GLU A 412 -27.57 -21.12 -6.39
C GLU A 412 -27.36 -19.71 -6.94
N ARG A 413 -26.41 -18.93 -6.37
CA ARG A 413 -26.09 -17.59 -6.83
C ARG A 413 -24.68 -17.55 -7.43
N MET A 414 -24.51 -16.77 -8.48
CA MET A 414 -23.19 -16.46 -9.01
C MET A 414 -22.52 -15.43 -8.10
N ARG A 415 -21.29 -15.72 -7.66
CA ARG A 415 -20.48 -14.83 -6.80
C ARG A 415 -19.09 -14.70 -7.38
N TYR A 416 -18.52 -13.52 -7.26
CA TYR A 416 -17.12 -13.29 -7.63
C TYR A 416 -16.20 -13.69 -6.47
N PRO A 417 -15.24 -14.60 -6.70
CA PRO A 417 -14.33 -15.04 -5.65
C PRO A 417 -13.31 -13.94 -5.30
N ILE A 418 -12.96 -13.87 -4.02
CA ILE A 418 -11.82 -13.14 -3.50
C ILE A 418 -10.90 -14.16 -2.86
N TYR A 419 -9.64 -14.19 -3.28
CA TYR A 419 -8.65 -15.12 -2.72
C TYR A 419 -7.94 -14.42 -1.56
N VAL A 420 -8.01 -15.03 -0.39
CA VAL A 420 -7.52 -14.45 0.87
C VAL A 420 -6.43 -15.35 1.45
N VAL A 421 -5.35 -14.73 1.89
CA VAL A 421 -4.28 -15.37 2.65
C VAL A 421 -4.08 -14.59 3.94
N GLN A 422 -4.22 -15.26 5.06
CA GLN A 422 -3.90 -14.72 6.38
C GLN A 422 -2.54 -15.27 6.81
N GLN A 423 -1.69 -14.39 7.31
CA GLN A 423 -0.34 -14.72 7.75
C GLN A 423 -0.06 -14.04 9.07
N SER A 424 0.48 -14.79 10.03
CA SER A 424 1.05 -14.25 11.25
C SER A 424 2.54 -14.07 11.06
N ASN A 425 3.05 -12.87 11.28
CA ASN A 425 4.42 -12.51 10.99
C ASN A 425 5.11 -11.95 12.22
N GLU A 426 6.42 -12.17 12.31
CA GLU A 426 7.30 -11.34 13.12
C GLU A 426 7.62 -10.07 12.35
N ALA A 427 7.70 -8.95 13.03
CA ALA A 427 7.97 -7.67 12.41
C ALA A 427 8.84 -6.77 13.29
N ILE A 428 9.63 -5.91 12.65
CA ILE A 428 10.37 -4.83 13.30
C ILE A 428 9.60 -3.54 13.05
N TYR A 429 9.12 -2.90 14.11
CA TYR A 429 8.48 -1.59 14.10
C TYR A 429 9.55 -0.52 14.28
N VAL A 430 9.46 0.55 13.49
CA VAL A 430 10.36 1.72 13.56
C VAL A 430 9.54 2.99 13.51
N ARG A 431 9.83 3.94 14.41
CA ARG A 431 9.27 5.29 14.42
C ARG A 431 10.39 6.32 14.42
N LEU A 432 10.32 7.29 13.52
CA LEU A 432 11.30 8.36 13.41
C LEU A 432 11.06 9.47 14.43
N LYS A 433 12.11 10.21 14.77
CA LYS A 433 12.04 11.36 15.69
C LYS A 433 11.22 12.49 15.08
N GLU A 434 10.09 12.80 15.69
CA GLU A 434 9.15 13.82 15.23
C GLU A 434 9.84 15.18 15.05
N SER A 435 10.65 15.61 16.02
CA SER A 435 11.36 16.90 15.95
C SER A 435 12.28 17.02 14.76
N VAL A 436 13.00 15.93 14.41
CA VAL A 436 13.92 15.89 13.27
C VAL A 436 13.15 15.88 11.95
N VAL A 437 12.04 15.12 11.88
CA VAL A 437 11.19 15.09 10.69
C VAL A 437 10.60 16.47 10.42
N LEU A 438 10.10 17.16 11.45
CA LEU A 438 9.54 18.52 11.29
C LEU A 438 10.59 19.53 10.84
N GLU A 439 11.80 19.48 11.40
CA GLU A 439 12.92 20.35 10.99
C GLU A 439 13.30 20.09 9.51
N TRP A 440 13.36 18.82 9.13
CA TRP A 440 13.62 18.43 7.74
C TRP A 440 12.50 18.91 6.79
N LEU A 441 11.22 18.67 7.12
CA LEU A 441 10.08 19.09 6.30
C LEU A 441 10.03 20.61 6.12
N ASN A 442 10.33 21.38 7.17
CA ASN A 442 10.40 22.85 7.08
C ASN A 442 11.45 23.31 6.06
N SER A 443 12.55 22.59 5.93
CA SER A 443 13.59 22.90 4.94
C SER A 443 13.16 22.67 3.49
N LEU A 444 12.11 21.91 3.25
CA LEU A 444 11.62 21.57 1.91
C LEU A 444 10.74 22.65 1.29
N ASN A 445 10.28 23.62 2.06
CA ASN A 445 9.38 24.69 1.62
C ASN A 445 8.14 24.18 0.87
N CYS A 446 7.45 23.20 1.44
CA CYS A 446 6.20 22.67 0.88
C CYS A 446 5.04 23.63 1.12
N PRO A 447 4.12 23.81 0.16
CA PRO A 447 3.05 24.82 0.25
C PRO A 447 1.96 24.45 1.27
N ASP A 448 1.81 23.18 1.59
CA ASP A 448 0.83 22.64 2.54
C ASP A 448 1.45 22.27 3.88
N MET A 449 2.56 22.95 4.23
CA MET A 449 3.17 22.75 5.54
C MET A 449 2.17 23.15 6.64
N PHE A 450 1.91 22.22 7.53
CA PHE A 450 0.93 22.37 8.60
C PHE A 450 1.52 23.08 9.82
N ALA A 451 0.67 23.86 10.50
CA ALA A 451 0.97 24.38 11.82
C ALA A 451 0.38 23.44 12.89
N LEU A 452 1.13 23.22 13.96
CA LEU A 452 0.64 22.46 15.12
C LEU A 452 0.09 23.42 16.17
N ALA A 453 -1.10 23.14 16.68
CA ALA A 453 -1.60 23.78 17.88
C ALA A 453 -0.85 23.25 19.11
N THR A 454 -0.87 24.02 20.20
CA THR A 454 -0.23 23.61 21.44
C THR A 454 -0.81 22.28 21.95
N GLY A 455 0.04 21.27 22.06
CA GLY A 455 -0.34 19.92 22.52
C GLY A 455 -0.79 18.96 21.41
N GLU A 456 -0.90 19.40 20.16
CA GLU A 456 -1.14 18.51 19.03
C GLU A 456 0.14 17.75 18.64
N ARG A 457 -0.02 16.51 18.22
CA ARG A 457 1.05 15.70 17.63
C ARG A 457 1.19 16.03 16.14
N ALA A 458 2.37 15.83 15.58
CA ALA A 458 2.59 16.02 14.14
C ALA A 458 1.58 15.26 13.27
N GLY A 459 1.18 14.06 13.71
CA GLY A 459 0.15 13.26 13.02
C GLY A 459 -1.18 13.98 12.83
N ALA A 460 -1.60 14.83 13.76
CA ALA A 460 -2.81 15.63 13.62
C ALA A 460 -2.70 16.62 12.44
N GLY A 461 -1.58 17.36 12.39
CA GLY A 461 -1.30 18.28 11.28
C GLY A 461 -1.14 17.57 9.92
N ILE A 462 -0.48 16.40 9.92
CA ILE A 462 -0.33 15.59 8.72
C ILE A 462 -1.71 15.13 8.20
N LEU A 463 -2.58 14.61 9.08
CA LEU A 463 -3.95 14.23 8.70
C LEU A 463 -4.77 15.41 8.20
N ALA A 464 -4.66 16.56 8.85
CA ALA A 464 -5.38 17.76 8.44
C ALA A 464 -4.97 18.26 7.05
N SER A 465 -3.70 18.08 6.66
CA SER A 465 -3.16 18.48 5.36
C SER A 465 -3.19 17.37 4.31
N ALA A 466 -3.27 16.09 4.73
CA ALA A 466 -3.16 14.94 3.85
C ALA A 466 -4.23 14.92 2.75
N GLN A 467 -3.80 14.61 1.55
CA GLN A 467 -4.68 14.36 0.42
C GLN A 467 -4.97 12.86 0.29
N PRO A 468 -6.17 12.49 -0.20
CA PRO A 468 -6.44 11.12 -0.52
C PRO A 468 -5.44 10.56 -1.54
N MET A 469 -4.86 9.40 -1.23
CA MET A 469 -4.06 8.67 -2.19
C MET A 469 -4.88 7.49 -2.73
N GLY A 470 -5.03 7.48 -4.06
CA GLY A 470 -5.69 6.36 -4.74
C GLY A 470 -4.85 5.07 -4.70
N PRO A 471 -5.39 3.97 -5.21
CA PRO A 471 -4.70 2.67 -5.21
C PRO A 471 -3.49 2.62 -6.17
N PHE A 472 -3.30 3.64 -6.99
CA PHE A 472 -2.24 3.70 -7.99
C PHE A 472 -1.35 4.92 -7.75
N LEU A 473 -0.05 4.67 -7.58
CA LEU A 473 0.94 5.72 -7.35
C LEU A 473 1.55 6.31 -8.64
N ASP A 474 1.28 5.71 -9.80
CA ASP A 474 1.84 6.17 -11.08
C ASP A 474 1.23 7.47 -11.60
N GLY A 475 -0.01 7.74 -11.24
CA GLY A 475 -0.72 8.96 -11.61
C GLY A 475 -0.42 10.16 -10.71
N LEU A 476 0.58 10.07 -9.81
CA LEU A 476 0.91 11.20 -8.95
C LEU A 476 1.47 12.36 -9.79
N PRO A 477 0.89 13.56 -9.66
CA PRO A 477 1.32 14.71 -10.43
C PRO A 477 2.75 15.12 -10.07
N ARG A 478 3.54 15.40 -11.09
CA ARG A 478 4.81 16.12 -10.92
C ARG A 478 4.52 17.59 -10.70
N SER A 479 5.15 18.19 -9.71
CA SER A 479 4.89 19.57 -9.33
C SER A 479 6.15 20.24 -8.81
N ASP A 480 6.24 21.53 -9.01
CA ASP A 480 7.17 22.43 -8.29
C ASP A 480 6.67 22.76 -6.86
N ARG A 481 5.46 22.31 -6.54
CA ARG A 481 4.79 22.46 -5.24
C ARG A 481 4.26 21.12 -4.74
N PRO A 482 5.13 20.11 -4.52
CA PRO A 482 4.68 18.80 -4.08
C PRO A 482 4.13 18.83 -2.66
N PRO A 483 3.08 18.05 -2.38
CA PRO A 483 2.52 17.93 -1.04
C PRO A 483 3.51 17.35 -0.03
N VAL A 484 3.46 17.82 1.22
CA VAL A 484 4.25 17.28 2.36
C VAL A 484 4.10 15.77 2.49
N TYR A 485 2.88 15.26 2.31
CA TYR A 485 2.60 13.83 2.44
C TYR A 485 3.42 12.96 1.48
N PHE A 486 3.71 13.42 0.27
CA PHE A 486 4.55 12.68 -0.69
C PHE A 486 6.00 12.58 -0.21
N TYR A 487 6.51 13.63 0.41
CA TYR A 487 7.84 13.61 1.00
C TYR A 487 7.91 12.67 2.21
N LEU A 488 6.90 12.72 3.08
CA LEU A 488 6.81 11.81 4.24
C LEU A 488 6.75 10.35 3.80
N TYR A 489 5.86 10.04 2.85
CA TYR A 489 5.78 8.69 2.32
C TYR A 489 7.12 8.24 1.71
N THR A 490 7.74 9.09 0.90
CA THR A 490 9.03 8.78 0.26
C THR A 490 10.14 8.61 1.28
N LEU A 491 10.18 9.40 2.35
CA LEU A 491 11.15 9.25 3.44
C LEU A 491 11.02 7.88 4.10
N LEU A 492 9.84 7.56 4.61
CA LEU A 492 9.59 6.31 5.33
C LEU A 492 9.81 5.09 4.43
N HIS A 493 9.34 5.15 3.19
CA HIS A 493 9.51 4.10 2.19
C HIS A 493 10.99 3.91 1.81
N SER A 494 11.73 4.99 1.61
CA SER A 494 13.17 4.90 1.31
C SER A 494 13.96 4.40 2.52
N TYR A 495 13.52 4.77 3.72
CA TYR A 495 14.15 4.33 4.96
C TYR A 495 13.89 2.85 5.24
N SER A 496 12.65 2.38 5.01
CA SER A 496 12.31 0.96 5.15
C SER A 496 13.15 0.10 4.22
N HIS A 497 13.30 0.48 2.95
CA HIS A 497 14.14 -0.22 1.98
C HIS A 497 15.60 -0.27 2.37
N LEU A 498 16.15 0.85 2.86
CA LEU A 498 17.51 0.89 3.37
C LEU A 498 17.68 -0.11 4.52
N LEU A 499 16.75 -0.09 5.48
CA LEU A 499 16.79 -0.99 6.63
C LEU A 499 16.58 -2.46 6.22
N MET A 500 15.65 -2.75 5.31
CA MET A 500 15.40 -4.11 4.82
C MET A 500 16.64 -4.77 4.22
N LYS A 501 17.47 -4.03 3.48
CA LYS A 501 18.74 -4.55 2.95
C LYS A 501 19.69 -4.98 4.06
N HIS A 502 19.81 -4.16 5.11
CA HIS A 502 20.66 -4.50 6.26
C HIS A 502 20.06 -5.62 7.10
N ILE A 503 18.73 -5.64 7.28
CA ILE A 503 18.04 -6.76 7.93
C ILE A 503 18.34 -8.08 7.19
N ALA A 504 18.22 -8.11 5.87
CA ALA A 504 18.49 -9.30 5.06
C ALA A 504 19.96 -9.75 5.23
N GLU A 505 20.92 -8.81 5.15
CA GLU A 505 22.35 -9.09 5.29
C GLU A 505 22.71 -9.70 6.65
N TYR A 506 22.12 -9.20 7.74
CA TYR A 506 22.46 -9.61 9.10
C TYR A 506 21.59 -10.74 9.67
N SER A 507 20.41 -10.98 9.11
CA SER A 507 19.50 -12.04 9.57
C SER A 507 19.65 -13.35 8.82
N GLY A 508 20.26 -13.34 7.63
CA GLY A 508 20.26 -14.48 6.72
C GLY A 508 18.91 -14.74 6.04
N LEU A 509 17.98 -13.79 6.11
CA LEU A 509 16.71 -13.83 5.37
C LEU A 509 16.94 -13.36 3.93
N ASP A 510 16.26 -13.99 2.97
CA ASP A 510 16.20 -13.46 1.61
C ASP A 510 15.45 -12.11 1.63
N LEU A 511 15.96 -11.14 0.89
CA LEU A 511 15.30 -9.84 0.74
C LEU A 511 13.89 -9.98 0.16
N ALA A 512 13.65 -10.98 -0.70
CA ALA A 512 12.32 -11.30 -1.23
C ALA A 512 11.36 -11.90 -0.20
N SER A 513 11.87 -12.39 0.94
CA SER A 513 11.06 -12.90 2.06
C SER A 513 10.70 -11.83 3.08
N LEU A 514 11.12 -10.60 2.88
CA LEU A 514 10.73 -9.44 3.69
C LEU A 514 9.60 -8.66 3.01
N GLY A 515 8.83 -7.94 3.80
CA GLY A 515 7.81 -7.00 3.36
C GLY A 515 7.79 -5.76 4.24
N GLU A 516 7.07 -4.74 3.81
CA GLU A 516 6.97 -3.48 4.54
C GLU A 516 5.53 -3.00 4.67
N TYR A 517 5.26 -2.21 5.71
CA TYR A 517 4.02 -1.48 5.92
C TYR A 517 4.32 -0.09 6.45
N ILE A 518 3.73 0.97 5.85
CA ILE A 518 4.17 2.35 6.08
C ILE A 518 3.03 3.17 6.66
N PHE A 519 3.30 3.92 7.73
CA PHE A 519 2.35 4.77 8.45
C PHE A 519 2.83 6.24 8.47
N PRO A 520 2.58 7.00 7.39
CA PRO A 520 3.14 8.34 7.26
C PRO A 520 2.67 9.33 8.34
N THR A 521 1.43 9.23 8.78
CA THR A 521 0.86 10.09 9.83
C THR A 521 1.51 9.90 11.19
N ASP A 522 2.10 8.73 11.42
CA ASP A 522 2.74 8.36 12.67
C ASP A 522 4.26 8.34 12.59
N LEU A 523 4.80 8.76 11.44
CA LEU A 523 6.23 8.77 11.14
C LEU A 523 6.85 7.38 11.36
N ALA A 524 6.10 6.33 11.08
CA ALA A 524 6.48 4.96 11.39
C ALA A 524 6.36 4.03 10.18
N PHE A 525 7.08 2.93 10.27
CA PHE A 525 6.94 1.82 9.34
C PHE A 525 7.23 0.49 10.04
N VAL A 526 6.82 -0.59 9.41
CA VAL A 526 7.08 -1.96 9.86
C VAL A 526 7.77 -2.71 8.74
N VAL A 527 8.83 -3.45 9.09
CA VAL A 527 9.45 -4.46 8.23
C VAL A 527 9.07 -5.82 8.80
N TYR A 528 8.41 -6.66 8.01
CA TYR A 528 7.93 -7.95 8.46
C TYR A 528 8.47 -9.09 7.58
N ARG A 529 8.53 -10.28 8.16
CA ARG A 529 8.85 -11.49 7.41
C ARG A 529 7.61 -11.91 6.61
N ASN A 530 7.71 -11.86 5.28
CA ASN A 530 6.62 -12.20 4.37
C ASN A 530 6.83 -13.61 3.84
N GLY A 531 6.17 -14.59 4.44
CA GLY A 531 6.08 -15.89 3.80
C GLY A 531 6.61 -17.08 4.54
N THR A 532 6.41 -18.20 3.87
CA THR A 532 6.71 -19.58 4.28
C THR A 532 8.01 -20.08 3.66
N THR A 533 8.93 -19.18 3.31
CA THR A 533 10.23 -19.58 2.77
C THR A 533 11.03 -20.36 3.81
N MET A 534 11.78 -21.37 3.35
CA MET A 534 12.67 -22.17 4.21
C MET A 534 13.95 -21.40 4.58
N ASP A 535 13.83 -20.12 4.93
CA ASP A 535 14.96 -19.33 5.37
C ASP A 535 15.41 -19.79 6.76
N LEU A 536 16.71 -19.88 6.96
CA LEU A 536 17.30 -20.24 8.26
C LEU A 536 17.29 -19.08 9.27
N GLY A 537 17.08 -17.85 8.79
CA GLY A 537 17.07 -16.65 9.60
C GLY A 537 15.70 -16.32 10.20
N ASN A 538 15.69 -15.53 11.28
CA ASN A 538 14.49 -14.91 11.83
C ASN A 538 14.81 -13.54 12.44
N LEU A 539 13.78 -12.70 12.58
CA LEU A 539 13.94 -11.32 13.07
C LEU A 539 14.29 -11.28 14.57
N THR A 540 13.79 -12.22 15.37
CA THR A 540 14.11 -12.33 16.80
C THR A 540 15.59 -12.63 17.01
N ALA A 541 16.17 -13.58 16.26
CA ALA A 541 17.59 -13.90 16.35
C ALA A 541 18.48 -12.76 15.88
N LEU A 542 18.11 -12.08 14.77
CA LEU A 542 18.78 -10.87 14.32
C LEU A 542 18.85 -9.86 15.45
N TRP A 543 17.71 -9.61 16.07
CA TRP A 543 17.56 -8.59 17.10
C TRP A 543 18.49 -8.85 18.29
N ARG A 544 18.51 -10.09 18.79
CA ARG A 544 19.33 -10.50 19.94
C ARG A 544 20.83 -10.55 19.65
N ASN A 545 21.19 -11.04 18.47
CA ASN A 545 22.59 -11.38 18.19
C ASN A 545 23.35 -10.30 17.41
N SER A 546 22.67 -9.52 16.59
CA SER A 546 23.32 -8.65 15.61
C SER A 546 22.65 -7.27 15.47
N GLY A 547 21.62 -6.95 16.26
CA GLY A 547 20.83 -5.72 16.11
C GLY A 547 21.69 -4.44 16.17
N ALA A 548 22.57 -4.32 17.16
CA ALA A 548 23.47 -3.18 17.30
C ALA A 548 24.46 -3.06 16.13
N ALA A 549 25.04 -4.18 15.69
CA ALA A 549 25.97 -4.22 14.57
C ALA A 549 25.26 -3.84 13.25
N MET A 550 24.05 -4.35 13.04
CA MET A 550 23.21 -3.99 11.91
C MET A 550 22.92 -2.49 11.89
N LEU A 551 22.46 -1.89 12.99
CA LEU A 551 22.18 -0.46 13.08
C LEU A 551 23.43 0.40 12.78
N LYS A 552 24.60 -0.02 13.28
CA LYS A 552 25.86 0.65 12.99
C LYS A 552 26.21 0.58 11.49
N SER A 553 25.91 -0.52 10.83
CA SER A 553 26.15 -0.68 9.38
C SER A 553 25.30 0.24 8.52
N VAL A 554 24.07 0.56 8.95
CA VAL A 554 23.16 1.50 8.26
C VAL A 554 23.78 2.90 8.14
N LEU A 555 24.62 3.30 9.07
CA LEU A 555 25.34 4.59 9.06
C LEU A 555 26.58 4.58 8.17
N GLY A 556 26.96 3.43 7.65
CA GLY A 556 28.15 3.26 6.82
C GLY A 556 27.99 3.92 5.43
N PRO A 557 29.11 4.25 4.75
CA PRO A 557 29.08 4.90 3.45
C PRO A 557 28.37 4.07 2.37
N LYS A 558 28.41 2.75 2.47
CA LYS A 558 27.71 1.84 1.52
C LYS A 558 26.19 2.04 1.51
N ALA A 559 25.61 2.45 2.64
CA ALA A 559 24.15 2.64 2.78
C ALA A 559 23.59 3.75 1.86
N THR A 560 24.41 4.75 1.51
CA THR A 560 23.99 5.92 0.74
C THR A 560 24.70 6.07 -0.60
N GLN A 561 25.73 5.26 -0.86
CA GLN A 561 26.44 5.26 -2.14
C GLN A 561 25.69 4.43 -3.20
N CYS A 562 25.87 4.80 -4.46
CA CYS A 562 25.36 4.09 -5.60
C CYS A 562 26.44 3.92 -6.66
N GLY A 563 26.65 2.69 -7.11
CA GLY A 563 27.59 2.37 -8.18
C GLY A 563 27.26 3.04 -9.52
N THR A 564 25.99 3.36 -9.76
CA THR A 564 25.51 4.04 -10.97
C THR A 564 25.74 5.55 -10.95
N GLY A 565 26.16 6.13 -9.84
CA GLY A 565 26.57 7.54 -9.71
C GLY A 565 25.50 8.56 -10.15
N SER A 566 25.90 9.51 -11.00
CA SER A 566 25.06 10.63 -11.45
C SER A 566 23.81 10.18 -12.22
N LEU A 567 23.86 9.04 -12.93
CA LEU A 567 22.70 8.52 -13.65
C LEU A 567 21.54 8.15 -12.69
N CYS A 568 21.87 7.58 -11.53
CA CYS A 568 20.88 7.31 -10.50
C CYS A 568 20.31 8.60 -9.91
N ALA A 569 21.15 9.58 -9.60
CA ALA A 569 20.72 10.88 -9.08
C ALA A 569 19.77 11.60 -10.06
N ASN A 570 20.08 11.62 -11.34
CA ASN A 570 19.26 12.20 -12.39
C ASN A 570 17.91 11.48 -12.57
N ARG A 571 17.81 10.22 -12.13
CA ARG A 571 16.57 9.42 -12.12
C ARG A 571 15.78 9.53 -10.81
N GLY A 572 16.09 10.51 -9.97
CA GLY A 572 15.41 10.73 -8.70
C GLY A 572 16.03 9.95 -7.53
N GLY A 573 17.25 9.41 -7.68
CA GLY A 573 18.00 8.80 -6.59
C GLY A 573 17.55 7.39 -6.19
N ALA A 574 16.91 6.64 -7.10
CA ALA A 574 16.50 5.26 -6.84
C ALA A 574 16.81 4.35 -8.04
N CYS A 575 17.54 3.27 -7.79
CA CYS A 575 17.84 2.24 -8.78
C CYS A 575 18.10 0.88 -8.08
N PRO A 576 18.17 -0.24 -8.84
CA PRO A 576 18.43 -1.57 -8.27
C PRO A 576 19.71 -1.67 -7.45
N ASP A 577 20.79 -0.94 -7.86
CA ASP A 577 22.08 -0.98 -7.17
C ASP A 577 22.03 -0.31 -5.78
N CYS A 578 21.08 0.58 -5.54
CA CYS A 578 21.03 1.33 -4.29
C CYS A 578 19.83 0.96 -3.40
N ILE A 579 18.62 1.42 -3.73
CA ILE A 579 17.50 1.40 -2.79
C ILE A 579 16.33 0.51 -3.23
N MET A 580 16.24 0.15 -4.51
CA MET A 580 15.16 -0.73 -4.97
C MET A 580 15.36 -2.15 -4.42
N ILE A 581 14.26 -2.83 -4.17
CA ILE A 581 14.17 -4.21 -3.68
C ILE A 581 13.26 -5.02 -4.63
N PRO A 582 13.17 -6.35 -4.49
CA PRO A 582 12.20 -7.13 -5.26
C PRO A 582 10.79 -6.56 -5.14
N GLU A 583 10.06 -6.44 -6.24
CA GLU A 583 8.70 -5.85 -6.24
C GLU A 583 7.72 -6.61 -5.35
N THR A 584 7.96 -7.89 -5.11
CA THR A 584 7.16 -8.72 -4.20
C THR A 584 7.28 -8.33 -2.73
N SER A 585 8.38 -7.66 -2.37
CA SER A 585 8.70 -7.17 -1.03
C SER A 585 8.23 -5.73 -0.80
N CYS A 586 8.07 -4.97 -1.87
CA CYS A 586 7.71 -3.56 -1.81
C CYS A 586 6.20 -3.35 -1.95
N ILE A 587 5.59 -2.70 -0.95
CA ILE A 587 4.16 -2.37 -0.96
C ILE A 587 3.76 -1.45 -2.11
N ALA A 588 4.70 -0.64 -2.61
CA ALA A 588 4.48 0.38 -3.63
C ALA A 588 5.17 0.08 -4.97
N SER A 589 5.63 -1.15 -5.21
CA SER A 589 6.32 -1.57 -6.44
C SER A 589 7.49 -0.64 -6.81
N ASN A 590 8.33 -0.31 -5.84
CA ASN A 590 9.48 0.60 -5.95
C ASN A 590 9.17 2.04 -6.44
N LYS A 591 7.90 2.49 -6.28
CA LYS A 591 7.51 3.86 -6.57
C LYS A 591 7.66 4.74 -5.34
N LEU A 592 7.77 6.06 -5.51
CA LEU A 592 8.02 6.98 -4.39
C LEU A 592 9.25 6.60 -3.55
N LEU A 593 10.36 6.34 -4.22
CA LEU A 593 11.67 6.11 -3.61
C LEU A 593 12.67 7.19 -4.02
N SER A 594 13.49 7.63 -3.08
CA SER A 594 14.62 8.51 -3.36
C SER A 594 15.63 8.50 -2.22
N ARG A 595 16.90 8.29 -2.52
CA ARG A 595 17.99 8.43 -1.53
C ARG A 595 18.18 9.88 -1.08
N SER A 596 17.76 10.86 -1.92
CA SER A 596 17.92 12.27 -1.60
C SER A 596 17.13 12.70 -0.36
N VAL A 597 16.04 11.98 -0.02
CA VAL A 597 15.30 12.22 1.23
C VAL A 597 16.02 11.67 2.46
N LEU A 598 16.95 10.72 2.29
CA LEU A 598 17.72 10.13 3.38
C LEU A 598 18.99 10.92 3.66
N ARG A 599 19.76 11.26 2.61
CA ARG A 599 21.03 12.00 2.67
C ARG A 599 21.15 12.95 1.49
N SER A 600 21.94 13.98 1.64
CA SER A 600 22.32 14.92 0.56
C SER A 600 23.18 14.22 -0.51
N VAL A 601 22.55 13.52 -1.43
CA VAL A 601 23.21 12.81 -2.54
C VAL A 601 23.01 13.49 -3.90
N GLY A 602 22.48 14.70 -3.89
CA GLY A 602 22.08 15.46 -5.08
C GLY A 602 20.70 15.09 -5.61
N GLY A 603 20.02 16.06 -6.23
CA GLY A 603 18.70 15.89 -6.85
C GLY A 603 17.53 15.89 -5.86
N ARG A 604 16.37 15.59 -6.43
CA ARG A 604 15.07 15.54 -5.74
C ARG A 604 14.30 14.29 -6.12
N PRO A 605 13.30 13.87 -5.34
CA PRO A 605 12.36 12.82 -5.75
C PRO A 605 11.69 13.16 -7.10
N ARG A 606 11.32 12.14 -7.87
CA ARG A 606 10.77 12.30 -9.24
C ARG A 606 9.49 13.14 -9.33
N PHE A 607 8.72 13.24 -8.27
CA PHE A 607 7.49 14.03 -8.22
C PHE A 607 7.77 15.53 -8.04
N ASP A 608 8.96 15.91 -7.60
CA ASP A 608 9.38 17.29 -7.42
C ASP A 608 10.17 17.77 -8.65
N THR A 609 9.68 18.79 -9.32
CA THR A 609 10.25 19.33 -10.57
C THR A 609 11.24 20.46 -10.33
N ARG A 610 11.46 20.90 -9.09
CA ARG A 610 12.45 21.95 -8.76
C ARG A 610 13.87 21.45 -9.06
N SER A 611 14.75 22.35 -9.45
CA SER A 611 16.10 22.02 -9.94
C SER A 611 17.19 21.92 -8.85
N ASP A 612 16.97 22.56 -7.69
CA ASP A 612 17.90 22.56 -6.58
C ASP A 612 17.90 21.19 -5.86
N SER A 613 18.99 20.85 -5.21
CA SER A 613 19.07 19.64 -4.38
C SER A 613 18.48 19.89 -2.99
N ILE A 614 18.04 18.80 -2.35
CA ILE A 614 17.57 18.84 -0.98
C ILE A 614 18.59 18.24 -0.02
N ARG A 615 18.53 18.68 1.24
CA ARG A 615 19.16 17.98 2.35
C ARG A 615 18.29 16.78 2.74
N GLY A 616 18.96 15.67 3.06
CA GLY A 616 18.24 14.47 3.50
C GLY A 616 17.94 14.50 5.01
N TYR A 617 17.01 13.66 5.45
CA TYR A 617 16.59 13.56 6.84
C TYR A 617 17.75 13.33 7.82
N LEU A 618 18.66 12.41 7.50
CA LEU A 618 19.81 12.07 8.35
C LEU A 618 20.82 13.20 8.49
N ASP A 619 20.77 14.23 7.65
CA ASP A 619 21.64 15.42 7.75
C ASP A 619 21.12 16.43 8.78
N PHE A 620 19.91 16.24 9.30
CA PHE A 620 19.31 17.02 10.40
C PHE A 620 19.45 16.34 11.76
N VAL A 621 19.87 15.07 11.77
CA VAL A 621 20.15 14.37 13.03
C VAL A 621 21.40 14.96 13.65
N LYS A 622 21.28 15.56 14.83
CA LYS A 622 22.41 16.18 15.54
C LYS A 622 23.44 15.13 15.93
N PRO A 623 24.74 15.39 15.77
CA PRO A 623 25.77 14.51 16.27
C PRO A 623 25.60 14.30 17.78
N VAL A 624 25.51 13.07 18.22
CA VAL A 624 25.57 12.75 19.64
C VAL A 624 27.05 12.84 20.05
N PRO A 625 27.42 13.65 21.06
CA PRO A 625 28.77 13.69 21.56
C PRO A 625 29.24 12.29 21.92
N SER A 626 30.41 11.88 21.45
CA SER A 626 30.95 10.60 21.88
C SER A 626 31.31 10.69 23.37
N PRO A 627 31.01 9.65 24.17
CA PRO A 627 31.28 9.65 25.59
C PRO A 627 32.77 9.75 25.95
N ASN A 628 33.66 9.75 24.93
CA ASN A 628 35.13 9.82 25.05
C ASN A 628 35.73 11.03 24.30
N GLY A 629 34.96 12.10 24.10
CA GLY A 629 35.48 13.35 23.53
C GLY A 629 35.78 14.38 24.60
#